data_3b2c99cbbdddf2699d05e4e186cb6298
#
_entry.id   3b2c99cbbdddf2699d05e4e186cb6298
#
_cell.length_a   1.000
_cell.length_b   1.000
_cell.length_c   1.000
_cell.angle_alpha   90.00
_cell.angle_beta   90.00
_cell.angle_gamma   90.00
#
_symmetry.space_group_name_H-M   'P 1'
#
loop_
_entity.id
_entity.type
_entity.pdbx_description
1 polymer ?
#
loop_
_entity_poly.entity_id
_entity_poly.type
_entity_poly.pdbx_seq_one_letter_code
_entity_poly.pdbx_strand_id
1 'polypeptide(L)'
;MDSHPELHIRLYDPANDAAALRACFIELQDWEHAIEPSIPEGEAVVDAYLVEMLADCGASAGCVFLAESAGTVVGFVSVFAQVMPSKDEAQEPHAYISDMVVRSSHRGQGVGRRLMAEAEAFARKAGVKELRVGVLAGNEGAHRLYRDCGFADYTVELRKVL
;
A
#
# COMPACT_ATOMS: atom_id res chain seq x y z
N MET A 1 -13.27 -10.93 28.57
CA MET A 1 -12.32 -9.86 28.17
C MET A 1 -11.58 -10.38 26.95
N ASP A 2 -12.10 -10.09 25.78
CA ASP A 2 -11.43 -10.43 24.52
C ASP A 2 -10.27 -9.46 24.35
N SER A 3 -9.08 -9.86 24.81
CA SER A 3 -7.86 -9.15 24.46
C SER A 3 -7.59 -9.43 22.99
N HIS A 4 -7.99 -8.49 22.12
CA HIS A 4 -7.50 -8.51 20.74
C HIS A 4 -5.96 -8.56 20.79
N PRO A 5 -5.34 -9.48 20.05
CA PRO A 5 -3.89 -9.56 20.03
C PRO A 5 -3.33 -8.18 19.63
N GLU A 6 -2.29 -7.76 20.34
CA GLU A 6 -1.69 -6.44 20.15
C GLU A 6 -1.17 -6.32 18.71
N LEU A 7 -1.63 -5.28 18.02
CA LEU A 7 -1.22 -4.99 16.65
C LEU A 7 0.02 -4.09 16.67
N HIS A 8 1.11 -4.55 16.09
CA HIS A 8 2.34 -3.80 15.94
C HIS A 8 2.55 -3.39 14.47
N ILE A 9 2.97 -2.14 14.26
CA ILE A 9 3.45 -1.71 12.94
C ILE A 9 4.97 -1.56 13.03
N ARG A 10 5.68 -2.18 12.12
CA ARG A 10 7.14 -2.18 12.08
C ARG A 10 7.68 -2.14 10.66
N LEU A 11 8.93 -1.78 10.51
CA LEU A 11 9.59 -1.83 9.21
C LEU A 11 9.78 -3.28 8.74
N TYR A 12 9.74 -3.45 7.42
CA TYR A 12 10.09 -4.68 6.73
C TYR A 12 11.56 -5.02 6.92
N ASP A 13 11.84 -6.27 7.25
CA ASP A 13 13.20 -6.83 7.33
C ASP A 13 13.39 -7.87 6.21
N PRO A 14 14.22 -7.58 5.20
CA PRO A 14 14.40 -8.49 4.07
C PRO A 14 14.96 -9.88 4.48
N ALA A 15 15.63 -9.97 5.62
CA ALA A 15 16.17 -11.24 6.10
C ALA A 15 15.08 -12.19 6.65
N ASN A 16 13.99 -11.63 7.18
CA ASN A 16 13.00 -12.40 7.91
C ASN A 16 11.58 -12.34 7.32
N ASP A 17 11.24 -11.31 6.54
CA ASP A 17 9.87 -11.01 6.18
C ASP A 17 9.51 -11.27 4.71
N ALA A 18 10.47 -11.67 3.88
CA ALA A 18 10.26 -11.82 2.44
C ALA A 18 9.09 -12.75 2.09
N ALA A 19 8.96 -13.88 2.77
CA ALA A 19 7.87 -14.82 2.54
C ALA A 19 6.51 -14.25 2.98
N ALA A 20 6.46 -13.50 4.07
CA ALA A 20 5.23 -12.87 4.56
C ALA A 20 4.78 -11.72 3.66
N LEU A 21 5.70 -10.88 3.19
CA LEU A 21 5.42 -9.82 2.22
C LEU A 21 4.88 -10.40 0.90
N ARG A 22 5.53 -11.47 0.40
CA ARG A 22 5.10 -12.21 -0.79
C ARG A 22 3.65 -12.71 -0.66
N ALA A 23 3.32 -13.34 0.45
CA ALA A 23 1.96 -13.86 0.70
C ALA A 23 0.92 -12.74 0.77
N CYS A 24 1.24 -11.61 1.40
CA CYS A 24 0.36 -10.45 1.47
C CYS A 24 0.14 -9.82 0.08
N PHE A 25 1.18 -9.71 -0.74
CA PHE A 25 1.08 -9.16 -2.09
C PHE A 25 0.23 -10.05 -3.00
N ILE A 26 0.38 -11.38 -2.95
CA ILE A 26 -0.47 -12.30 -3.71
C ILE A 26 -1.95 -12.06 -3.38
N GLU A 27 -2.29 -11.95 -2.09
CA GLU A 27 -3.68 -11.69 -1.66
C GLU A 27 -4.20 -10.33 -2.17
N LEU A 28 -3.35 -9.29 -2.21
CA LEU A 28 -3.70 -8.01 -2.80
C LEU A 28 -3.99 -8.14 -4.28
N GLN A 29 -3.06 -8.72 -5.02
CA GLN A 29 -3.13 -8.84 -6.47
C GLN A 29 -4.32 -9.71 -6.92
N ASP A 30 -4.59 -10.81 -6.22
CA ASP A 30 -5.73 -11.68 -6.49
C ASP A 30 -7.06 -10.97 -6.18
N TRP A 31 -7.10 -10.12 -5.16
CA TRP A 31 -8.25 -9.26 -4.88
C TRP A 31 -8.49 -8.26 -6.01
N GLU A 32 -7.44 -7.63 -6.51
CA GLU A 32 -7.51 -6.69 -7.64
C GLU A 32 -7.90 -7.38 -8.94
N HIS A 33 -7.37 -8.59 -9.21
CA HIS A 33 -7.78 -9.44 -10.32
C HIS A 33 -9.28 -9.76 -10.28
N ALA A 34 -9.83 -10.04 -9.10
CA ALA A 34 -11.25 -10.30 -8.94
C ALA A 34 -12.13 -9.08 -9.26
N ILE A 35 -11.63 -7.86 -9.06
CA ILE A 35 -12.30 -6.61 -9.41
C ILE A 35 -12.12 -6.29 -10.90
N GLU A 36 -10.92 -6.48 -11.42
CA GLU A 36 -10.51 -6.15 -12.79
C GLU A 36 -9.74 -7.34 -13.41
N PRO A 37 -10.42 -8.26 -14.11
CA PRO A 37 -9.81 -9.49 -14.64
C PRO A 37 -8.68 -9.30 -15.66
N SER A 38 -8.45 -8.09 -16.18
CA SER A 38 -7.29 -7.78 -17.02
C SER A 38 -5.98 -7.64 -16.21
N ILE A 39 -6.07 -7.49 -14.90
CA ILE A 39 -4.91 -7.53 -13.99
C ILE A 39 -4.50 -8.99 -13.80
N PRO A 40 -3.22 -9.35 -13.91
CA PRO A 40 -2.78 -10.73 -13.71
C PRO A 40 -2.97 -11.19 -12.26
N GLU A 41 -3.09 -12.51 -12.07
CA GLU A 41 -3.11 -13.13 -10.74
C GLU A 41 -1.77 -12.97 -10.01
N GLY A 42 -1.81 -12.93 -8.68
CA GLY A 42 -0.67 -12.60 -7.84
C GLY A 42 0.53 -13.51 -8.02
N GLU A 43 0.31 -14.83 -8.06
CA GLU A 43 1.39 -15.82 -8.23
C GLU A 43 2.16 -15.64 -9.54
N ALA A 44 1.52 -15.12 -10.59
CA ALA A 44 2.14 -14.93 -11.89
C ALA A 44 3.15 -13.77 -11.93
N VAL A 45 3.01 -12.78 -11.03
CA VAL A 45 3.78 -11.53 -11.10
C VAL A 45 4.57 -11.19 -9.84
N VAL A 46 4.28 -11.82 -8.70
CA VAL A 46 4.76 -11.42 -7.39
C VAL A 46 6.28 -11.28 -7.30
N ASP A 47 7.04 -12.24 -7.82
CA ASP A 47 8.49 -12.25 -7.62
C ASP A 47 9.18 -11.12 -8.39
N ALA A 48 8.78 -10.86 -9.64
CA ALA A 48 9.28 -9.74 -10.42
C ALA A 48 8.82 -8.39 -9.86
N TYR A 49 7.55 -8.31 -9.49
CA TYR A 49 6.98 -7.08 -8.95
C TYR A 49 7.64 -6.66 -7.63
N LEU A 50 7.81 -7.57 -6.68
CA LEU A 50 8.42 -7.21 -5.39
C LEU A 50 9.87 -6.78 -5.51
N VAL A 51 10.63 -7.35 -6.46
CA VAL A 51 12.00 -6.89 -6.75
C VAL A 51 11.98 -5.44 -7.22
N GLU A 52 11.11 -5.10 -8.15
CA GLU A 52 10.96 -3.73 -8.69
C GLU A 52 10.45 -2.77 -7.61
N MET A 53 9.38 -3.11 -6.92
CA MET A 53 8.78 -2.27 -5.86
C MET A 53 9.78 -1.95 -4.74
N LEU A 54 10.56 -2.95 -4.27
CA LEU A 54 11.56 -2.73 -3.23
C LEU A 54 12.73 -1.87 -3.72
N ALA A 55 13.14 -2.03 -4.99
CA ALA A 55 14.16 -1.19 -5.61
C ALA A 55 13.69 0.27 -5.74
N ASP A 56 12.47 0.50 -6.22
CA ASP A 56 11.87 1.83 -6.35
C ASP A 56 11.65 2.49 -4.97
N CYS A 57 11.25 1.70 -3.99
CA CYS A 57 11.14 2.14 -2.60
C CYS A 57 12.49 2.67 -2.09
N GLY A 58 13.57 1.91 -2.29
CA GLY A 58 14.93 2.35 -1.93
C GLY A 58 15.38 3.60 -2.71
N ALA A 59 15.12 3.65 -4.01
CA ALA A 59 15.51 4.77 -4.87
C ALA A 59 14.76 6.08 -4.54
N SER A 60 13.55 5.99 -4.00
CA SER A 60 12.71 7.13 -3.61
C SER A 60 12.83 7.54 -2.14
N ALA A 61 13.83 7.04 -1.42
CA ALA A 61 13.95 7.17 0.04
C ALA A 61 12.68 6.68 0.79
N GLY A 62 12.02 5.68 0.24
CA GLY A 62 10.80 5.10 0.78
C GLY A 62 11.05 3.95 1.77
N CYS A 63 9.97 3.32 2.20
CA CYS A 63 10.02 2.14 3.06
C CYS A 63 8.77 1.28 2.94
N VAL A 64 8.84 0.08 3.51
CA VAL A 64 7.70 -0.81 3.68
C VAL A 64 7.43 -1.00 5.16
N PHE A 65 6.20 -0.77 5.59
CA PHE A 65 5.73 -1.10 6.94
C PHE A 65 4.89 -2.36 6.91
N LEU A 66 5.10 -3.22 7.87
CA LEU A 66 4.32 -4.43 8.10
C LEU A 66 3.42 -4.25 9.32
N ALA A 67 2.19 -4.73 9.20
CA ALA A 67 1.29 -4.91 10.33
C ALA A 67 1.42 -6.34 10.84
N GLU A 68 1.77 -6.51 12.11
CA GLU A 68 1.93 -7.80 12.77
C GLU A 68 0.94 -7.94 13.92
N SER A 69 0.26 -9.08 13.98
CA SER A 69 -0.67 -9.45 15.05
C SER A 69 -0.36 -10.86 15.52
N ALA A 70 -0.14 -11.05 16.82
CA ALA A 70 0.23 -12.35 17.41
C ALA A 70 1.41 -13.04 16.67
N GLY A 71 2.43 -12.29 16.29
CA GLY A 71 3.62 -12.81 15.58
C GLY A 71 3.38 -13.18 14.11
N THR A 72 2.23 -12.81 13.54
CA THR A 72 1.90 -13.06 12.13
C THR A 72 1.73 -11.73 11.39
N VAL A 73 2.34 -11.61 10.21
CA VAL A 73 2.15 -10.45 9.33
C VAL A 73 0.74 -10.53 8.72
N VAL A 74 -0.05 -9.49 8.96
CA VAL A 74 -1.46 -9.41 8.57
C VAL A 74 -1.76 -8.30 7.56
N GLY A 75 -0.73 -7.59 7.12
CA GLY A 75 -0.83 -6.54 6.10
C GLY A 75 0.46 -5.79 5.93
N PHE A 76 0.52 -4.95 4.90
CA PHE A 76 1.64 -4.03 4.69
C PHE A 76 1.20 -2.76 3.96
N VAL A 77 2.05 -1.76 4.00
CA VAL A 77 2.00 -0.58 3.14
C VAL A 77 3.41 -0.26 2.65
N SER A 78 3.55 0.01 1.35
CA SER A 78 4.79 0.51 0.74
C SER A 78 4.63 1.98 0.39
N VAL A 79 5.61 2.80 0.78
CA VAL A 79 5.58 4.25 0.61
C VAL A 79 6.85 4.71 -0.09
N PHE A 80 6.71 5.36 -1.23
CA PHE A 80 7.75 6.09 -1.92
C PHE A 80 7.77 7.53 -1.38
N ALA A 81 8.89 8.01 -0.84
CA ALA A 81 8.90 9.28 -0.12
C ALA A 81 9.16 10.50 -0.99
N GLN A 82 9.91 10.35 -2.08
CA GLN A 82 10.38 11.45 -2.93
C GLN A 82 10.07 11.15 -4.39
N VAL A 83 8.78 11.19 -4.73
CA VAL A 83 8.32 11.01 -6.12
C VAL A 83 8.23 12.38 -6.77
N MET A 84 8.97 12.57 -7.86
CA MET A 84 8.89 13.81 -8.63
C MET A 84 7.68 13.75 -9.57
N PRO A 85 6.87 14.80 -9.60
CA PRO A 85 5.74 14.89 -10.52
C PRO A 85 6.19 15.02 -11.98
N SER A 86 5.25 14.82 -12.91
CA SER A 86 5.45 15.07 -14.32
C SER A 86 5.78 16.55 -14.56
N LYS A 87 6.45 16.87 -15.69
CA LYS A 87 6.92 18.24 -15.99
C LYS A 87 5.82 19.29 -16.15
N ASP A 88 4.60 18.85 -16.39
CA ASP A 88 3.38 19.65 -16.52
C ASP A 88 2.62 19.85 -15.21
N GLU A 89 3.12 19.26 -14.12
CA GLU A 89 2.57 19.45 -12.78
C GLU A 89 3.42 20.42 -11.94
N ALA A 90 2.91 20.79 -10.76
CA ALA A 90 3.69 21.55 -9.79
C ALA A 90 4.95 20.76 -9.37
N GLN A 91 6.13 21.36 -9.53
CA GLN A 91 7.43 20.70 -9.35
C GLN A 91 7.82 20.56 -7.87
N GLU A 92 6.90 20.09 -7.03
CA GLU A 92 7.20 19.70 -5.64
C GLU A 92 7.12 18.18 -5.50
N PRO A 93 8.09 17.53 -4.84
CA PRO A 93 8.02 16.09 -4.61
C PRO A 93 6.84 15.74 -3.70
N HIS A 94 6.27 14.56 -3.90
CA HIS A 94 5.21 14.01 -3.08
C HIS A 94 5.56 12.60 -2.63
N ALA A 95 4.91 12.11 -1.58
CA ALA A 95 4.94 10.69 -1.25
C ALA A 95 3.84 9.94 -2.01
N TYR A 96 4.09 8.68 -2.29
CA TYR A 96 3.16 7.82 -2.99
C TYR A 96 3.07 6.45 -2.32
N ILE A 97 1.86 6.01 -2.01
CA ILE A 97 1.60 4.64 -1.58
C ILE A 97 1.50 3.79 -2.83
N SER A 98 2.48 2.91 -3.05
CA SER A 98 2.45 2.01 -4.19
C SER A 98 1.50 0.83 -3.94
N ASP A 99 1.54 0.27 -2.74
CA ASP A 99 0.72 -0.88 -2.36
C ASP A 99 0.26 -0.78 -0.91
N MET A 100 -0.95 -1.23 -0.67
CA MET A 100 -1.48 -1.39 0.68
C MET A 100 -2.47 -2.54 0.73
N VAL A 101 -2.26 -3.46 1.66
CA VAL A 101 -3.16 -4.58 1.88
C VAL A 101 -3.33 -4.88 3.36
N VAL A 102 -4.53 -5.30 3.72
CA VAL A 102 -4.83 -6.00 4.98
C VAL A 102 -5.42 -7.35 4.60
N ARG A 103 -4.85 -8.42 5.14
CA ARG A 103 -5.34 -9.78 4.90
C ARG A 103 -6.81 -9.89 5.26
N SER A 104 -7.57 -10.65 4.48
CA SER A 104 -9.03 -10.77 4.61
C SER A 104 -9.49 -11.13 6.03
N SER A 105 -8.72 -12.00 6.70
CA SER A 105 -8.96 -12.41 8.10
C SER A 105 -8.84 -11.29 9.15
N HIS A 106 -8.24 -10.15 8.80
CA HIS A 106 -7.98 -9.02 9.71
C HIS A 106 -8.58 -7.71 9.25
N ARG A 107 -9.41 -7.74 8.20
CA ARG A 107 -10.15 -6.54 7.73
C ARG A 107 -11.22 -6.13 8.76
N GLY A 108 -11.59 -4.86 8.74
CA GLY A 108 -12.57 -4.30 9.67
C GLY A 108 -12.09 -4.11 11.12
N GLN A 109 -10.82 -4.45 11.42
CA GLN A 109 -10.23 -4.35 12.76
C GLN A 109 -9.31 -3.13 12.94
N GLY A 110 -9.37 -2.17 12.04
CA GLY A 110 -8.57 -0.93 12.13
C GLY A 110 -7.13 -1.04 11.62
N VAL A 111 -6.69 -2.22 11.16
CA VAL A 111 -5.31 -2.43 10.66
C VAL A 111 -4.94 -1.46 9.56
N GLY A 112 -5.81 -1.28 8.56
CA GLY A 112 -5.57 -0.36 7.45
C GLY A 112 -5.40 1.09 7.89
N ARG A 113 -6.17 1.56 8.87
CA ARG A 113 -6.02 2.92 9.43
C ARG A 113 -4.67 3.10 10.13
N ARG A 114 -4.18 2.07 10.82
CA ARG A 114 -2.87 2.14 11.48
C ARG A 114 -1.72 2.12 10.47
N LEU A 115 -1.79 1.30 9.43
CA LEU A 115 -0.82 1.33 8.33
C LEU A 115 -0.81 2.70 7.64
N MET A 116 -1.98 3.28 7.38
CA MET A 116 -2.10 4.61 6.79
C MET A 116 -1.49 5.69 7.69
N ALA A 117 -1.74 5.64 8.99
CA ALA A 117 -1.16 6.60 9.94
C ALA A 117 0.37 6.56 9.93
N GLU A 118 0.98 5.38 9.83
CA GLU A 118 2.45 5.24 9.70
C GLU A 118 2.96 5.80 8.36
N ALA A 119 2.27 5.51 7.26
CA ALA A 119 2.60 6.06 5.95
C ALA A 119 2.55 7.60 5.94
N GLU A 120 1.52 8.19 6.55
CA GLU A 120 1.41 9.64 6.69
C GLU A 120 2.51 10.23 7.58
N ALA A 121 2.80 9.61 8.72
CA ALA A 121 3.86 10.06 9.62
C ALA A 121 5.22 10.02 8.93
N PHE A 122 5.48 8.97 8.15
CA PHE A 122 6.68 8.82 7.36
C PHE A 122 6.79 9.90 6.27
N ALA A 123 5.72 10.15 5.52
CA ALA A 123 5.68 11.19 4.49
C ALA A 123 5.94 12.59 5.08
N ARG A 124 5.31 12.92 6.23
CA ARG A 124 5.56 14.19 6.95
C ARG A 124 7.00 14.32 7.38
N LYS A 125 7.61 13.24 7.90
CA LYS A 125 9.03 13.21 8.29
C LYS A 125 9.96 13.38 7.10
N ALA A 126 9.58 12.90 5.93
CA ALA A 126 10.32 13.11 4.68
C ALA A 126 10.22 14.55 4.13
N GLY A 127 9.39 15.39 4.74
CA GLY A 127 9.25 16.81 4.40
C GLY A 127 8.36 17.08 3.18
N VAL A 128 7.66 16.08 2.64
CA VAL A 128 6.72 16.28 1.55
C VAL A 128 5.36 16.77 2.08
N LYS A 129 4.63 17.51 1.24
CA LYS A 129 3.36 18.12 1.60
C LYS A 129 2.15 17.29 1.18
N GLU A 130 2.34 16.34 0.28
CA GLU A 130 1.28 15.51 -0.27
C GLU A 130 1.62 14.03 -0.16
N LEU A 131 0.62 13.23 0.14
CA LEU A 131 0.63 11.77 0.05
C LEU A 131 -0.44 11.37 -0.95
N ARG A 132 -0.05 10.64 -1.99
CA ARG A 132 -0.94 10.17 -3.05
C ARG A 132 -1.09 8.65 -3.02
N VAL A 133 -2.20 8.16 -3.53
CA VAL A 133 -2.48 6.72 -3.69
C VAL A 133 -3.38 6.52 -4.90
N GLY A 134 -3.11 5.48 -5.69
CA GLY A 134 -4.00 5.01 -6.75
C GLY A 134 -4.96 3.96 -6.21
N VAL A 135 -6.16 3.89 -6.78
CA VAL A 135 -7.15 2.87 -6.42
C VAL A 135 -8.01 2.49 -7.62
N LEU A 136 -8.28 1.21 -7.79
CA LEU A 136 -9.23 0.74 -8.80
C LEU A 136 -10.62 1.28 -8.54
N ALA A 137 -11.31 1.76 -9.57
CA ALA A 137 -12.66 2.32 -9.46
C ALA A 137 -13.66 1.38 -8.77
N GLY A 138 -13.52 0.07 -8.99
CA GLY A 138 -14.36 -0.95 -8.36
C GLY A 138 -13.94 -1.34 -6.93
N ASN A 139 -12.84 -0.83 -6.39
CA ASN A 139 -12.39 -1.15 -5.03
C ASN A 139 -13.04 -0.23 -3.99
N GLU A 140 -14.34 -0.42 -3.76
CA GLU A 140 -15.12 0.42 -2.84
C GLU A 140 -14.58 0.42 -1.40
N GLY A 141 -14.01 -0.70 -0.96
CA GLY A 141 -13.44 -0.83 0.38
C GLY A 141 -12.22 0.07 0.58
N ALA A 142 -11.31 0.09 -0.39
CA ALA A 142 -10.15 0.97 -0.37
C ALA A 142 -10.57 2.44 -0.50
N HIS A 143 -11.49 2.78 -1.42
CA HIS A 143 -12.05 4.13 -1.53
C HIS A 143 -12.59 4.65 -0.20
N ARG A 144 -13.38 3.84 0.51
CA ARG A 144 -13.94 4.22 1.80
C ARG A 144 -12.84 4.47 2.84
N LEU A 145 -11.85 3.56 2.93
CA LEU A 145 -10.73 3.73 3.85
C LEU A 145 -9.97 5.03 3.58
N TYR A 146 -9.62 5.29 2.31
CA TYR A 146 -8.86 6.48 1.94
C TYR A 146 -9.64 7.77 2.24
N ARG A 147 -10.92 7.84 1.91
CA ARG A 147 -11.79 8.99 2.27
C ARG A 147 -11.88 9.19 3.78
N ASP A 148 -12.03 8.11 4.54
CA ASP A 148 -12.05 8.15 6.01
C ASP A 148 -10.71 8.62 6.61
N CYS A 149 -9.59 8.42 5.89
CA CYS A 149 -8.27 8.95 6.23
C CYS A 149 -8.00 10.36 5.67
N GLY A 150 -9.00 11.01 5.05
CA GLY A 150 -8.89 12.40 4.58
C GLY A 150 -8.41 12.56 3.14
N PHE A 151 -8.27 11.50 2.36
CA PHE A 151 -7.96 11.61 0.94
C PHE A 151 -9.16 12.14 0.15
N ALA A 152 -8.87 12.97 -0.84
CA ALA A 152 -9.83 13.46 -1.83
C ALA A 152 -9.41 13.00 -3.23
N ASP A 153 -10.37 12.94 -4.15
CA ASP A 153 -10.08 12.62 -5.54
C ASP A 153 -9.18 13.70 -6.15
N TYR A 154 -8.08 13.29 -6.78
CA TYR A 154 -7.11 14.19 -7.38
C TYR A 154 -7.08 14.04 -8.92
N THR A 155 -6.94 12.82 -9.41
CA THR A 155 -6.98 12.52 -10.85
C THR A 155 -7.95 11.37 -11.12
N VAL A 156 -8.52 11.33 -12.32
CA VAL A 156 -9.38 10.24 -12.77
C VAL A 156 -8.86 9.75 -14.11
N GLU A 157 -8.58 8.47 -14.22
CA GLU A 157 -8.26 7.80 -15.48
C GLU A 157 -9.50 7.09 -16.02
N LEU A 158 -9.82 7.31 -17.29
CA LEU A 158 -10.94 6.68 -17.98
C LEU A 158 -10.43 5.75 -19.08
N ARG A 159 -11.01 4.54 -19.15
CA ARG A 159 -10.67 3.52 -20.15
C ARG A 159 -11.86 3.26 -21.05
N LYS A 160 -11.60 3.15 -22.36
CA LYS A 160 -12.56 2.67 -23.37
C LYS A 160 -11.94 1.49 -24.11
N VAL A 161 -12.63 0.36 -24.11
CA VAL A 161 -12.27 -0.79 -24.97
C VAL A 161 -12.74 -0.49 -26.39
N LEU A 162 -11.87 -0.67 -27.39
CA LEU A 162 -12.11 -0.42 -28.80
C LEU A 162 -12.39 -1.73 -29.55
#